data_aa4793d970c20cd069a01b03e310bcc6
#
_entry.id   aa4793d970c20cd069a01b03e310bcc6
#
_cell.length_a   1.000
_cell.length_b   1.000
_cell.length_c   1.000
_cell.angle_alpha   90.00
_cell.angle_beta   90.00
_cell.angle_gamma   90.00
#
_symmetry.space_group_name_H-M   'P 1'
#
loop_
_entity.id
_entity.type
_entity.pdbx_description
1 polymer ?
#
loop_
_entity_poly.entity_id
_entity_poly.type
_entity_poly.pdbx_seq_one_letter_code
_entity_poly.pdbx_strand_id
1 'polypeptide(L)'
;MQNMNYYYDFSGQKFNHPLSLSINSFDRKVFSRQTSLELSYVLKGSYEVITEHISHSLTEQELAVIAPDEIHILKKLQPESVILTIHIDFERIPENMLGSCKNLFHTILCTPVSNAALLRSLKEEIRRLLMVLFNGDSADGTDLFALNEIMMKILCIAKKQRNTPFEQLPVDSTHHENYVRAIQFIDRHYQEDIHLTDIAK
;
A
#
# COMPACT_ATOMS: atom_id res chain seq x y z
N MET A 1 -14.44 8.24 16.38
CA MET A 1 -13.78 8.86 15.21
C MET A 1 -12.32 9.02 15.54
N GLN A 2 -11.42 8.29 14.88
CA GLN A 2 -9.97 8.50 15.04
C GLN A 2 -9.62 9.83 14.38
N ASN A 3 -8.92 10.70 15.11
CA ASN A 3 -8.34 11.91 14.54
C ASN A 3 -7.24 11.50 13.58
N MET A 4 -7.56 11.37 12.30
CA MET A 4 -6.56 11.26 11.24
C MET A 4 -6.02 12.66 10.99
N ASN A 5 -4.76 12.88 11.33
CA ASN A 5 -4.05 14.09 10.95
C ASN A 5 -3.48 13.86 9.54
N TYR A 6 -4.20 14.34 8.52
CA TYR A 6 -3.65 14.44 7.17
C TYR A 6 -2.74 15.67 7.09
N TYR A 7 -1.52 15.45 6.61
CA TYR A 7 -0.58 16.54 6.28
C TYR A 7 -0.70 16.93 4.81
N TYR A 8 -1.05 15.96 3.95
CA TYR A 8 -1.22 16.15 2.52
C TYR A 8 -2.07 15.02 1.94
N ASP A 9 -2.92 15.36 0.96
CA ASP A 9 -3.72 14.39 0.21
C ASP A 9 -3.81 14.81 -1.25
N PHE A 10 -3.38 13.92 -2.13
CA PHE A 10 -3.54 14.05 -3.58
C PHE A 10 -4.41 12.89 -4.07
N SER A 11 -5.56 13.23 -4.61
CA SER A 11 -6.44 12.25 -5.25
C SER A 11 -6.38 12.41 -6.76
N GLY A 12 -5.81 11.42 -7.43
CA GLY A 12 -5.81 11.32 -8.88
C GLY A 12 -7.21 11.24 -9.49
N GLN A 13 -8.22 10.92 -8.69
CA GLN A 13 -9.62 10.85 -9.13
C GLN A 13 -10.10 12.15 -9.78
N LYS A 14 -9.68 13.30 -9.28
CA LYS A 14 -10.01 14.61 -9.83
C LYS A 14 -9.54 14.79 -11.28
N PHE A 15 -8.52 14.04 -11.67
CA PHE A 15 -7.88 14.09 -13.00
C PHE A 15 -8.12 12.81 -13.81
N ASN A 16 -9.00 11.93 -13.33
CA ASN A 16 -9.18 10.56 -13.88
C ASN A 16 -7.86 9.78 -13.95
N HIS A 17 -6.96 10.01 -12.98
CA HIS A 17 -5.65 9.35 -12.88
C HIS A 17 -5.67 8.22 -11.85
N PRO A 18 -5.02 7.06 -12.15
CA PRO A 18 -5.02 5.90 -11.25
C PRO A 18 -4.25 6.10 -9.94
N LEU A 19 -3.34 7.08 -9.90
CA LEU A 19 -2.46 7.31 -8.76
C LEU A 19 -3.11 8.24 -7.74
N SER A 20 -3.04 7.87 -6.47
CA SER A 20 -3.30 8.76 -5.33
C SER A 20 -2.16 8.68 -4.32
N LEU A 21 -1.97 9.75 -3.55
CA LEU A 21 -0.92 9.87 -2.56
C LEU A 21 -1.46 10.58 -1.32
N SER A 22 -1.14 10.06 -0.15
CA SER A 22 -1.41 10.75 1.11
C SER A 22 -0.18 10.75 2.02
N ILE A 23 0.00 11.83 2.78
CA ILE A 23 0.95 11.92 3.89
C ILE A 23 0.12 12.12 5.13
N ASN A 24 0.23 11.21 6.08
CA ASN A 24 -0.62 11.23 7.27
C ASN A 24 0.04 10.53 8.46
N SER A 25 -0.62 10.68 9.60
CA SER A 25 -0.25 10.01 10.85
C SER A 25 -1.48 9.27 11.37
N PHE A 26 -1.74 8.09 10.82
CA PHE A 26 -2.86 7.26 11.23
C PHE A 26 -2.40 6.01 11.96
N ASP A 27 -3.28 5.45 12.76
CA ASP A 27 -3.15 4.13 13.35
C ASP A 27 -4.33 3.29 12.84
N ARG A 28 -4.08 2.46 11.84
CA ARG A 28 -5.09 1.51 11.36
C ARG A 28 -5.14 0.34 12.33
N LYS A 29 -6.22 0.26 13.09
CA LYS A 29 -6.50 -0.87 13.99
C LYS A 29 -7.33 -1.97 13.33
N VAL A 30 -7.69 -1.78 12.07
CA VAL A 30 -8.54 -2.70 11.32
C VAL A 30 -7.82 -3.10 10.05
N PHE A 31 -7.90 -4.38 9.73
CA PHE A 31 -7.39 -4.89 8.45
C PHE A 31 -8.10 -4.22 7.29
N SER A 32 -7.35 -3.91 6.26
CA SER A 32 -7.85 -3.37 5.00
C SER A 32 -7.50 -4.31 3.85
N ARG A 33 -8.38 -4.37 2.86
CA ARG A 33 -8.14 -5.02 1.57
C ARG A 33 -8.40 -3.99 0.50
N GLN A 34 -7.50 -3.85 -0.44
CA GLN A 34 -7.59 -2.87 -1.52
C GLN A 34 -7.24 -3.53 -2.85
N THR A 35 -7.93 -3.14 -3.92
CA THR A 35 -7.66 -3.62 -5.28
C THR A 35 -6.46 -2.92 -5.92
N SER A 36 -5.91 -1.90 -5.25
CA SER A 36 -4.75 -1.12 -5.67
C SER A 36 -3.43 -1.72 -5.18
N LEU A 37 -2.35 -1.49 -5.92
CA LEU A 37 -1.00 -1.62 -5.38
C LEU A 37 -0.77 -0.48 -4.40
N GLU A 38 -0.32 -0.80 -3.18
CA GLU A 38 -0.01 0.18 -2.16
C GLU A 38 1.51 0.23 -1.91
N LEU A 39 2.08 1.44 -1.88
CA LEU A 39 3.43 1.69 -1.39
C LEU A 39 3.32 2.50 -0.10
N SER A 40 3.80 1.92 0.99
CA SER A 40 3.79 2.55 2.31
C SER A 40 5.21 2.87 2.76
N TYR A 41 5.59 4.15 2.71
CA TYR A 41 6.93 4.67 2.99
C TYR A 41 6.94 5.45 4.31
N VAL A 42 7.78 5.02 5.26
CA VAL A 42 7.89 5.67 6.58
C VAL A 42 8.74 6.93 6.47
N LEU A 43 8.10 8.08 6.67
CA LEU A 43 8.76 9.39 6.66
C LEU A 43 9.39 9.72 8.02
N LYS A 44 8.74 9.31 9.12
CA LYS A 44 9.19 9.54 10.48
C LYS A 44 8.68 8.43 11.40
N GLY A 45 9.50 8.05 12.40
CA GLY A 45 9.15 7.06 13.40
C GLY A 45 9.10 5.64 12.87
N SER A 46 8.04 4.88 13.23
CA SER A 46 7.93 3.48 12.82
C SER A 46 6.49 3.01 12.71
N TYR A 47 6.28 2.04 11.81
CA TYR A 47 5.02 1.34 11.59
C TYR A 47 5.26 -0.16 11.55
N GLU A 48 4.29 -0.93 12.01
CA GLU A 48 4.25 -2.38 11.81
C GLU A 48 3.31 -2.70 10.65
N VAL A 49 3.83 -3.41 9.66
CA VAL A 49 3.05 -3.99 8.55
C VAL A 49 2.72 -5.41 8.93
N ILE A 50 1.45 -5.74 8.96
CA ILE A 50 0.95 -7.08 9.27
C ILE A 50 0.10 -7.54 8.09
N THR A 51 0.45 -8.68 7.49
CA THR A 51 -0.34 -9.37 6.47
C THR A 51 -0.63 -10.79 6.94
N GLU A 52 -1.28 -11.61 6.11
CA GLU A 52 -1.49 -13.03 6.42
C GLU A 52 -0.17 -13.80 6.67
N HIS A 53 0.92 -13.35 6.02
CA HIS A 53 2.18 -14.09 6.01
C HIS A 53 3.35 -13.35 6.66
N ILE A 54 3.17 -12.06 6.96
CA ILE A 54 4.26 -11.17 7.35
C ILE A 54 3.81 -10.28 8.51
N SER A 55 4.64 -10.20 9.55
CA SER A 55 4.63 -9.11 10.52
C SER A 55 6.04 -8.52 10.59
N HIS A 56 6.16 -7.24 10.28
CA HIS A 56 7.46 -6.57 10.24
C HIS A 56 7.35 -5.10 10.61
N SER A 57 8.27 -4.65 11.45
CA SER A 57 8.39 -3.23 11.80
C SER A 57 9.23 -2.49 10.78
N LEU A 58 8.65 -1.49 10.14
CA LEU A 58 9.33 -0.54 9.28
C LEU A 58 9.75 0.67 10.09
N THR A 59 10.96 1.12 9.88
CA THR A 59 11.53 2.35 10.45
C THR A 59 11.67 3.44 9.38
N GLU A 60 12.15 4.61 9.78
CA GLU A 60 12.34 5.74 8.86
C GLU A 60 13.10 5.32 7.59
N GLN A 61 12.59 5.79 6.45
CA GLN A 61 13.12 5.53 5.11
C GLN A 61 12.98 4.09 4.60
N GLU A 62 12.26 3.24 5.31
CA GLU A 62 11.87 1.91 4.85
C GLU A 62 10.50 1.93 4.20
N LEU A 63 10.24 0.95 3.35
CA LEU A 63 9.05 0.88 2.49
C LEU A 63 8.47 -0.53 2.48
N ALA A 64 7.15 -0.61 2.51
CA ALA A 64 6.41 -1.79 2.10
C ALA A 64 5.75 -1.55 0.73
N VAL A 65 5.87 -2.50 -0.16
CA VAL A 65 5.01 -2.65 -1.34
C VAL A 65 3.98 -3.72 -0.99
N ILE A 66 2.71 -3.37 -1.00
CA ILE A 66 1.62 -4.28 -0.65
C ILE A 66 0.85 -4.61 -1.93
N ALA A 67 0.73 -5.90 -2.21
CA ALA A 67 0.09 -6.39 -3.41
C ALA A 67 -1.41 -6.03 -3.44
N PRO A 68 -2.02 -5.93 -4.64
CA PRO A 68 -3.47 -5.85 -4.75
C PRO A 68 -4.13 -7.03 -4.07
N ASP A 69 -5.28 -6.78 -3.45
CA ASP A 69 -6.09 -7.76 -2.75
C ASP A 69 -5.46 -8.38 -1.49
N GLU A 70 -4.24 -7.97 -1.11
CA GLU A 70 -3.59 -8.40 0.13
C GLU A 70 -4.30 -7.81 1.35
N ILE A 71 -4.69 -8.67 2.28
CA ILE A 71 -5.26 -8.25 3.57
C ILE A 71 -4.12 -7.81 4.48
N HIS A 72 -4.15 -6.55 4.91
CA HIS A 72 -3.07 -6.00 5.71
C HIS A 72 -3.53 -4.98 6.75
N ILE A 73 -2.66 -4.73 7.72
CA ILE A 73 -2.76 -3.64 8.70
C ILE A 73 -1.47 -2.81 8.67
N LEU A 74 -1.62 -1.50 8.81
CA LEU A 74 -0.53 -0.58 9.11
C LEU A 74 -0.73 -0.03 10.51
N LYS A 75 -0.02 -0.60 11.48
CA LYS A 75 -0.11 -0.22 12.86
C LYS A 75 1.00 0.77 13.21
N LYS A 76 0.61 1.90 13.73
CA LYS A 76 1.52 2.93 14.19
C LYS A 76 2.20 2.49 15.49
N LEU A 77 3.54 2.52 15.54
CA LEU A 77 4.29 2.09 16.72
C LEU A 77 4.70 3.26 17.63
N GLN A 78 4.80 4.48 17.09
CA GLN A 78 5.15 5.68 17.87
C GLN A 78 4.14 6.80 17.61
N PRO A 79 3.78 7.62 18.61
CA PRO A 79 2.75 8.65 18.46
C PRO A 79 3.00 9.65 17.33
N GLU A 80 4.28 10.03 17.11
CA GLU A 80 4.70 11.00 16.11
C GLU A 80 5.02 10.41 14.74
N SER A 81 4.79 9.10 14.55
CA SER A 81 5.08 8.45 13.26
C SER A 81 4.23 9.02 12.13
N VAL A 82 4.88 9.23 10.99
CA VAL A 82 4.30 9.76 9.75
C VAL A 82 4.63 8.82 8.61
N ILE A 83 3.63 8.51 7.81
CA ILE A 83 3.73 7.64 6.66
C ILE A 83 3.25 8.34 5.39
N LEU A 84 3.93 8.09 4.30
CA LEU A 84 3.50 8.41 2.95
C LEU A 84 2.96 7.14 2.33
N THR A 85 1.71 7.20 1.86
CA THR A 85 1.05 6.09 1.20
C THR A 85 0.71 6.47 -0.24
N ILE A 86 1.11 5.65 -1.19
CA ILE A 86 0.79 5.78 -2.60
C ILE A 86 -0.08 4.60 -2.99
N HIS A 87 -1.22 4.86 -3.62
CA HIS A 87 -2.08 3.84 -4.20
C HIS A 87 -2.07 3.97 -5.72
N ILE A 88 -1.96 2.84 -6.41
CA ILE A 88 -2.13 2.73 -7.86
C ILE A 88 -3.31 1.82 -8.12
N ASP A 89 -4.42 2.43 -8.54
CA ASP A 89 -5.69 1.74 -8.79
C ASP A 89 -5.68 1.09 -10.17
N PHE A 90 -5.60 -0.24 -10.19
CA PHE A 90 -5.56 -1.01 -11.42
C PHE A 90 -6.87 -0.95 -12.23
N GLU A 91 -8.00 -0.69 -11.58
CA GLU A 91 -9.30 -0.60 -12.26
C GLU A 91 -9.41 0.65 -13.15
N ARG A 92 -8.54 1.65 -12.88
CA ARG A 92 -8.45 2.89 -13.65
C ARG A 92 -7.38 2.86 -14.73
N ILE A 93 -6.56 1.82 -14.78
CA ILE A 93 -5.56 1.66 -15.83
C ILE A 93 -6.19 0.90 -16.99
N PRO A 94 -6.15 1.45 -18.22
CA PRO A 94 -6.70 0.77 -19.38
C PRO A 94 -6.14 -0.66 -19.54
N GLU A 95 -7.01 -1.62 -19.80
CA GLU A 95 -6.68 -3.05 -19.85
C GLU A 95 -5.59 -3.37 -20.89
N ASN A 96 -5.56 -2.62 -22.00
CA ASN A 96 -4.55 -2.73 -23.04
C ASN A 96 -3.15 -2.25 -22.60
N MET A 97 -3.02 -1.50 -21.51
CA MET A 97 -1.73 -1.05 -20.98
C MET A 97 -1.11 -2.03 -20.00
N LEU A 98 -1.91 -2.73 -19.19
CA LEU A 98 -1.42 -3.62 -18.13
C LEU A 98 -1.79 -5.08 -18.34
N GLY A 99 -2.82 -5.39 -19.14
CA GLY A 99 -3.36 -6.73 -19.25
C GLY A 99 -3.71 -7.32 -17.87
N SER A 100 -3.58 -8.64 -17.71
CA SER A 100 -3.82 -9.31 -16.41
C SER A 100 -2.65 -9.15 -15.42
N CYS A 101 -2.09 -7.94 -15.30
CA CYS A 101 -0.85 -7.72 -14.54
C CYS A 101 -1.04 -7.71 -13.00
N LYS A 102 -2.26 -7.63 -12.47
CA LYS A 102 -2.52 -7.63 -11.01
C LYS A 102 -1.79 -8.77 -10.31
N ASN A 103 -1.85 -9.98 -10.86
CA ASN A 103 -1.24 -11.19 -10.29
C ASN A 103 0.28 -11.24 -10.37
N LEU A 104 0.92 -10.20 -10.89
CA LEU A 104 2.37 -10.14 -11.02
C LEU A 104 3.04 -9.38 -9.88
N PHE A 105 2.24 -8.80 -8.98
CA PHE A 105 2.74 -8.09 -7.83
C PHE A 105 2.65 -8.97 -6.58
N HIS A 106 3.65 -8.86 -5.73
CA HIS A 106 3.74 -9.54 -4.44
C HIS A 106 4.04 -8.53 -3.37
N THR A 107 3.62 -8.81 -2.15
CA THR A 107 3.98 -7.99 -1.00
C THR A 107 5.47 -8.15 -0.70
N ILE A 108 6.16 -7.02 -0.62
CA ILE A 108 7.62 -6.95 -0.49
C ILE A 108 7.97 -5.89 0.55
N LEU A 109 8.82 -6.25 1.50
CA LEU A 109 9.44 -5.27 2.40
C LEU A 109 10.78 -4.82 1.82
N CYS A 110 10.98 -3.52 1.78
CA CYS A 110 12.17 -2.88 1.25
C CYS A 110 12.89 -2.15 2.39
N THR A 111 13.93 -2.76 2.89
CA THR A 111 14.78 -2.23 3.95
C THR A 111 16.23 -2.12 3.46
N PRO A 112 17.13 -1.41 4.16
CA PRO A 112 18.54 -1.37 3.81
C PRO A 112 19.22 -2.75 3.82
N VAL A 113 18.69 -3.70 4.60
CA VAL A 113 19.20 -5.07 4.71
C VAL A 113 18.54 -5.99 3.68
N SER A 114 17.21 -5.80 3.48
CA SER A 114 16.41 -6.60 2.55
C SER A 114 15.95 -5.73 1.39
N ASN A 115 16.25 -6.15 0.16
CA ASN A 115 15.84 -5.45 -1.07
C ASN A 115 16.38 -4.00 -1.20
N ALA A 116 17.62 -3.73 -0.77
CA ALA A 116 18.21 -2.40 -0.78
C ALA A 116 18.22 -1.72 -2.17
N ALA A 117 18.43 -2.47 -3.24
CA ALA A 117 18.40 -1.95 -4.60
C ALA A 117 16.99 -1.52 -5.02
N LEU A 118 15.97 -2.31 -4.66
CA LEU A 118 14.57 -2.01 -4.89
C LEU A 118 14.16 -0.76 -4.09
N LEU A 119 14.50 -0.72 -2.80
CA LEU A 119 14.27 0.44 -1.95
C LEU A 119 14.83 1.73 -2.58
N ARG A 120 16.07 1.69 -3.04
CA ARG A 120 16.70 2.86 -3.68
C ARG A 120 15.96 3.31 -4.92
N SER A 121 15.59 2.37 -5.80
CA SER A 121 14.88 2.69 -7.04
C SER A 121 13.49 3.27 -6.78
N LEU A 122 12.73 2.69 -5.83
CA LEU A 122 11.42 3.21 -5.46
C LEU A 122 11.49 4.57 -4.77
N LYS A 123 12.48 4.79 -3.89
CA LYS A 123 12.71 6.10 -3.25
C LYS A 123 12.97 7.20 -4.28
N GLU A 124 13.72 6.92 -5.34
CA GLU A 124 13.96 7.90 -6.40
C GLU A 124 12.66 8.27 -7.12
N GLU A 125 11.82 7.31 -7.46
CA GLU A 125 10.54 7.60 -8.11
C GLU A 125 9.55 8.29 -7.16
N ILE A 126 9.54 7.94 -5.87
CA ILE A 126 8.76 8.66 -4.85
C ILE A 126 9.21 10.12 -4.76
N ARG A 127 10.53 10.36 -4.73
CA ARG A 127 11.08 11.72 -4.72
C ARG A 127 10.65 12.52 -5.95
N ARG A 128 10.72 11.93 -7.15
CA ARG A 128 10.25 12.55 -8.40
C ARG A 128 8.75 12.87 -8.35
N LEU A 129 7.95 11.93 -7.83
CA LEU A 129 6.51 12.13 -7.65
C LEU A 129 6.21 13.34 -6.77
N LEU A 130 6.88 13.42 -5.61
CA LEU A 130 6.72 14.56 -4.70
C LEU A 130 7.14 15.87 -5.36
N MET A 131 8.22 15.88 -6.14
CA MET A 131 8.63 17.08 -6.87
C MET A 131 7.58 17.53 -7.90
N VAL A 132 6.97 16.60 -8.64
CA VAL A 132 5.90 16.93 -9.59
C VAL A 132 4.66 17.50 -8.88
N LEU A 133 4.31 16.90 -7.73
CA LEU A 133 3.12 17.32 -6.98
C LEU A 133 3.29 18.64 -6.23
N PHE A 134 4.50 18.92 -5.73
CA PHE A 134 4.76 20.13 -4.92
C PHE A 134 5.35 21.31 -5.69
N ASN A 135 6.01 21.07 -6.83
CA ASN A 135 6.61 22.15 -7.63
C ASN A 135 5.74 22.57 -8.83
N GLY A 136 4.54 22.00 -8.96
CA GLY A 136 3.61 22.39 -10.03
C GLY A 136 3.13 23.83 -9.83
N ASP A 137 3.84 24.79 -10.44
CA ASP A 137 3.55 26.24 -10.43
C ASP A 137 2.29 26.60 -11.22
N SER A 138 1.56 25.63 -11.75
CA SER A 138 0.42 25.93 -12.61
C SER A 138 -0.90 25.76 -11.85
N ALA A 139 -1.64 26.84 -11.77
CA ALA A 139 -3.05 26.86 -11.36
C ALA A 139 -3.93 25.85 -12.17
N ASP A 140 -3.41 25.31 -13.26
CA ASP A 140 -4.13 24.47 -14.23
C ASP A 140 -3.54 23.07 -14.47
N GLY A 141 -2.47 22.62 -13.79
CA GLY A 141 -2.06 21.29 -14.20
C GLY A 141 -0.88 20.66 -13.46
N THR A 142 -1.18 19.79 -12.54
CA THR A 142 -0.31 18.64 -12.29
C THR A 142 0.10 18.04 -13.64
N ASP A 143 1.39 17.88 -13.88
CA ASP A 143 1.90 17.29 -15.12
C ASP A 143 1.50 15.80 -15.18
N LEU A 144 0.35 15.54 -15.83
CA LEU A 144 -0.20 14.19 -15.96
C LEU A 144 0.71 13.26 -16.76
N PHE A 145 1.53 13.79 -17.68
CA PHE A 145 2.50 12.98 -18.42
C PHE A 145 3.62 12.51 -17.49
N ALA A 146 4.14 13.41 -16.66
CA ALA A 146 5.15 13.05 -15.64
C ALA A 146 4.58 12.07 -14.61
N LEU A 147 3.33 12.25 -14.17
CA LEU A 147 2.67 11.29 -13.26
C LEU A 147 2.52 9.91 -13.90
N ASN A 148 2.10 9.82 -15.16
CA ASN A 148 2.00 8.55 -15.88
C ASN A 148 3.36 7.87 -16.02
N GLU A 149 4.42 8.61 -16.37
CA GLU A 149 5.78 8.08 -16.47
C GLU A 149 6.25 7.50 -15.14
N ILE A 150 6.09 8.26 -14.05
CA ILE A 150 6.51 7.83 -12.71
C ILE A 150 5.72 6.61 -12.25
N MET A 151 4.41 6.62 -12.43
CA MET A 151 3.54 5.48 -12.10
C MET A 151 3.98 4.21 -12.84
N MET A 152 4.20 4.29 -14.15
CA MET A 152 4.64 3.14 -14.95
C MET A 152 6.03 2.65 -14.52
N LYS A 153 6.94 3.54 -14.13
CA LYS A 153 8.25 3.13 -13.58
C LYS A 153 8.10 2.43 -12.25
N ILE A 154 7.28 2.93 -11.33
CA ILE A 154 6.98 2.27 -10.05
C ILE A 154 6.46 0.84 -10.31
N LEU A 155 5.47 0.69 -11.20
CA LEU A 155 4.93 -0.62 -11.56
C LEU A 155 5.99 -1.56 -12.16
N CYS A 156 6.83 -1.06 -13.07
CA CYS A 156 7.92 -1.84 -13.65
C CYS A 156 8.97 -2.29 -12.62
N ILE A 157 9.29 -1.41 -11.66
CA ILE A 157 10.25 -1.70 -10.59
C ILE A 157 9.65 -2.75 -9.64
N ALA A 158 8.42 -2.55 -9.17
CA ALA A 158 7.74 -3.44 -8.25
C ALA A 158 7.51 -4.85 -8.84
N LYS A 159 7.20 -4.95 -10.16
CA LYS A 159 7.00 -6.22 -10.87
C LYS A 159 8.26 -7.08 -10.97
N LYS A 160 9.45 -6.47 -11.07
CA LYS A 160 10.72 -7.19 -11.31
C LYS A 160 11.15 -8.13 -10.17
N GLN A 161 10.52 -8.04 -9.01
CA GLN A 161 10.96 -8.72 -7.78
C GLN A 161 10.31 -10.10 -7.56
N ARG A 162 10.18 -10.90 -8.61
CA ARG A 162 9.48 -12.20 -8.56
C ARG A 162 10.13 -13.28 -7.67
N ASN A 163 11.38 -13.13 -7.18
CA ASN A 163 12.16 -14.27 -6.72
C ASN A 163 12.96 -14.09 -5.41
N THR A 164 12.66 -13.15 -4.56
CA THR A 164 13.26 -13.17 -3.22
C THR A 164 12.35 -13.96 -2.28
N PRO A 165 12.79 -15.16 -1.82
CA PRO A 165 12.05 -15.87 -0.78
C PRO A 165 11.98 -14.97 0.45
N PHE A 166 10.78 -14.70 0.91
CA PHE A 166 10.57 -14.05 2.19
C PHE A 166 10.90 -15.06 3.29
N GLU A 167 11.78 -14.72 4.21
CA GLU A 167 11.85 -15.45 5.48
C GLU A 167 10.55 -15.14 6.23
N GLN A 168 9.66 -16.12 6.25
CA GLN A 168 8.42 -16.07 7.00
C GLN A 168 8.79 -16.03 8.50
N LEU A 169 8.64 -14.85 9.11
CA LEU A 169 8.66 -14.76 10.56
C LEU A 169 7.31 -15.31 11.09
N PRO A 170 7.31 -16.12 12.12
CA PRO A 170 6.07 -16.61 12.71
C PRO A 170 5.27 -15.42 13.24
N VAL A 171 4.13 -15.17 12.62
CA VAL A 171 3.13 -14.23 13.15
C VAL A 171 2.44 -14.89 14.32
N ASP A 172 2.26 -14.18 15.44
CA ASP A 172 1.40 -14.63 16.53
C ASP A 172 -0.05 -14.64 16.02
N SER A 173 -0.48 -15.84 15.60
CA SER A 173 -1.44 -16.01 14.51
C SER A 173 -2.91 -15.97 14.91
N THR A 174 -3.24 -16.06 16.21
CA THR A 174 -4.61 -16.39 16.62
C THR A 174 -5.64 -15.31 16.24
N HIS A 175 -5.32 -14.04 16.43
CA HIS A 175 -6.23 -12.95 16.05
C HIS A 175 -6.27 -12.72 14.54
N HIS A 176 -5.15 -12.93 13.89
CA HIS A 176 -5.04 -12.77 12.43
C HIS A 176 -5.80 -13.88 11.70
N GLU A 177 -5.61 -15.15 12.09
CA GLU A 177 -6.33 -16.27 11.50
C GLU A 177 -7.85 -16.12 11.63
N ASN A 178 -8.32 -15.69 12.79
CA ASN A 178 -9.74 -15.46 13.02
C ASN A 178 -10.29 -14.35 12.11
N TYR A 179 -9.52 -13.28 11.91
CA TYR A 179 -9.91 -12.20 11.02
C TYR A 179 -9.95 -12.66 9.55
N VAL A 180 -8.93 -13.37 9.07
CA VAL A 180 -8.89 -13.92 7.71
C VAL A 180 -10.06 -14.88 7.48
N ARG A 181 -10.36 -15.77 8.44
CA ARG A 181 -11.53 -16.67 8.39
C ARG A 181 -12.84 -15.88 8.31
N ALA A 182 -12.98 -14.82 9.12
CA ALA A 182 -14.17 -13.98 9.10
C ALA A 182 -14.38 -13.32 7.73
N ILE A 183 -13.34 -12.73 7.15
CA ILE A 183 -13.40 -12.13 5.80
C ILE A 183 -13.73 -13.19 4.73
N GLN A 184 -13.06 -14.33 4.77
CA GLN A 184 -13.33 -15.42 3.83
C GLN A 184 -14.76 -15.96 3.97
N PHE A 185 -15.28 -16.01 5.19
CA PHE A 185 -16.68 -16.41 5.41
C PHE A 185 -17.63 -15.37 4.81
N ILE A 186 -17.44 -14.10 5.08
CA ILE A 186 -18.23 -13.00 4.52
C ILE A 186 -18.19 -13.02 2.99
N ASP A 187 -17.00 -13.13 2.39
CA ASP A 187 -16.81 -13.18 0.92
C ASP A 187 -17.56 -14.34 0.26
N ARG A 188 -17.71 -15.47 0.97
CA ARG A 188 -18.46 -16.63 0.44
C ARG A 188 -19.96 -16.54 0.62
N HIS A 189 -20.41 -15.81 1.65
CA HIS A 189 -21.81 -15.81 2.10
C HIS A 189 -22.47 -14.43 2.07
N TYR A 190 -21.80 -13.38 1.51
CA TYR A 190 -22.31 -12.00 1.54
C TYR A 190 -23.70 -11.80 0.89
N GLN A 191 -24.16 -12.77 0.08
CA GLN A 191 -25.49 -12.76 -0.52
C GLN A 191 -26.55 -13.45 0.36
N GLU A 192 -26.16 -14.02 1.49
CA GLU A 192 -26.99 -14.70 2.45
C GLU A 192 -27.28 -13.79 3.66
N ASP A 193 -28.30 -14.11 4.44
CA ASP A 193 -28.58 -13.41 5.69
C ASP A 193 -27.64 -13.95 6.79
N ILE A 194 -26.44 -13.33 6.89
CA ILE A 194 -25.40 -13.73 7.83
C ILE A 194 -25.46 -12.91 9.12
N HIS A 195 -25.34 -13.58 10.27
CA HIS A 195 -25.28 -12.95 11.58
C HIS A 195 -23.85 -12.99 12.15
N LEU A 196 -23.53 -12.10 13.09
CA LEU A 196 -22.23 -12.08 13.77
C LEU A 196 -21.87 -13.42 14.44
N THR A 197 -22.86 -14.17 14.90
CA THR A 197 -22.70 -15.51 15.47
C THR A 197 -22.23 -16.55 14.46
N ASP A 198 -22.48 -16.33 13.16
CA ASP A 198 -22.06 -17.24 12.10
C ASP A 198 -20.61 -16.98 11.69
N ILE A 199 -20.17 -15.72 11.80
CA ILE A 199 -18.79 -15.30 11.54
C ILE A 199 -17.85 -15.74 12.71
N ALA A 200 -18.39 -15.82 13.92
CA ALA A 200 -17.61 -16.13 15.13
C ALA A 200 -17.41 -17.64 15.40
N LYS A 201 -17.89 -18.51 14.54
CA LYS A 201 -17.69 -19.99 14.60
C LYS A 201 -16.42 -20.38 13.84
#